data_3eb1058b32e172c9267e7050f8441367
#
_entry.id   3eb1058b32e172c9267e7050f8441367
#
_cell.length_a   1.000
_cell.length_b   1.000
_cell.length_c   1.000
_cell.angle_alpha   90.00
_cell.angle_beta   90.00
_cell.angle_gamma   90.00
#
_symmetry.space_group_name_H-M   'P 1'
#
loop_
_entity.id
_entity.type
_entity.pdbx_description
1 polymer ?
#
loop_
_entity_poly.entity_id
_entity_poly.type
_entity_poly.pdbx_seq_one_letter_code
_entity_poly.pdbx_strand_id
1 'polypeptide(L)'
;MFALLNASLQGIADYILFFNAGIFMLFGLPHIFAEDGNLLAMGWDMAKFMPLKGRNPLPVPVEMKLLLSHLAAILGSGQIALVAMCLMAALTSSPGAKKLALRTMVVYQFCVIVIQFFKPSGTGADGSPAMGPLPILVGLALPSVFGACIA
;
A
#
# COMPACT_ATOMS: atom_id res chain seq x y z
N MET A 1 3.35 -37.60 -5.74
CA MET A 1 4.27 -36.63 -5.14
C MET A 1 4.15 -35.24 -5.78
N PHE A 2 4.31 -35.07 -7.09
CA PHE A 2 4.20 -33.76 -7.76
C PHE A 2 2.85 -33.07 -7.60
N ALA A 3 1.73 -33.81 -7.64
CA ALA A 3 0.40 -33.26 -7.47
C ALA A 3 0.18 -32.66 -6.05
N LEU A 4 0.69 -33.32 -5.03
CA LEU A 4 0.64 -32.83 -3.65
C LEU A 4 1.51 -31.58 -3.46
N LEU A 5 2.69 -31.54 -4.08
CA LEU A 5 3.55 -30.38 -4.05
C LEU A 5 2.89 -29.18 -4.73
N ASN A 6 2.29 -29.37 -5.91
CA ASN A 6 1.56 -28.32 -6.60
C ASN A 6 0.37 -27.78 -5.77
N ALA A 7 -0.41 -28.68 -5.15
CA ALA A 7 -1.53 -28.25 -4.31
C ALA A 7 -1.05 -27.41 -3.10
N SER A 8 0.08 -27.79 -2.48
CA SER A 8 0.66 -27.03 -1.38
C SER A 8 1.22 -25.67 -1.83
N LEU A 9 1.84 -25.57 -2.99
CA LEU A 9 2.33 -24.30 -3.55
C LEU A 9 1.18 -23.35 -3.90
N GLN A 10 0.09 -23.87 -4.46
CA GLN A 10 -1.12 -23.09 -4.73
C GLN A 10 -1.75 -22.56 -3.43
N GLY A 11 -1.78 -23.35 -2.37
CA GLY A 11 -2.25 -22.92 -1.05
C GLY A 11 -1.39 -21.80 -0.46
N ILE A 12 -0.07 -21.85 -0.65
CA ILE A 12 0.83 -20.76 -0.23
C ILE A 12 0.54 -19.47 -1.03
N ALA A 13 0.32 -19.59 -2.34
CA ALA A 13 -0.03 -18.43 -3.17
C ALA A 13 -1.35 -17.79 -2.74
N ASP A 14 -2.36 -18.59 -2.39
CA ASP A 14 -3.64 -18.10 -1.85
C ASP A 14 -3.45 -17.37 -0.54
N TYR A 15 -2.65 -17.92 0.36
CA TYR A 15 -2.34 -17.29 1.64
C TYR A 15 -1.67 -15.92 1.44
N ILE A 16 -0.72 -15.81 0.52
CA ILE A 16 -0.05 -14.55 0.20
C ILE A 16 -1.05 -13.54 -0.38
N LEU A 17 -1.98 -13.96 -1.24
CA LEU A 17 -3.02 -13.10 -1.78
C LEU A 17 -3.98 -12.60 -0.70
N PHE A 18 -4.45 -13.47 0.22
CA PHE A 18 -5.29 -13.07 1.36
C PHE A 18 -4.56 -12.13 2.29
N PHE A 19 -3.28 -12.38 2.57
CA PHE A 19 -2.47 -11.53 3.41
C PHE A 19 -2.32 -10.13 2.82
N ASN A 20 -1.98 -10.03 1.52
CA ASN A 20 -1.92 -8.75 0.82
C ASN A 20 -3.27 -8.04 0.83
N ALA A 21 -4.37 -8.75 0.56
CA ALA A 21 -5.71 -8.17 0.61
C ALA A 21 -6.02 -7.58 1.99
N GLY A 22 -5.71 -8.28 3.07
CA GLY A 22 -5.91 -7.80 4.45
C GLY A 22 -5.12 -6.52 4.73
N ILE A 23 -3.84 -6.48 4.38
CA ILE A 23 -3.00 -5.31 4.59
C ILE A 23 -3.49 -4.12 3.75
N PHE A 24 -3.79 -4.32 2.46
CA PHE A 24 -4.28 -3.22 1.63
C PHE A 24 -5.66 -2.73 2.04
N MET A 25 -6.50 -3.58 2.63
CA MET A 25 -7.78 -3.17 3.22
C MET A 25 -7.56 -2.27 4.45
N LEU A 26 -6.61 -2.61 5.32
CA LEU A 26 -6.26 -1.80 6.50
C LEU A 26 -5.77 -0.41 6.13
N PHE A 27 -5.11 -0.24 5.00
CA PHE A 27 -4.67 1.08 4.51
C PHE A 27 -5.71 1.75 3.61
N GLY A 28 -6.39 1.00 2.76
CA GLY A 28 -7.32 1.53 1.77
C GLY A 28 -8.57 2.18 2.39
N LEU A 29 -9.16 1.54 3.38
CA LEU A 29 -10.37 2.07 4.03
C LEU A 29 -10.12 3.41 4.73
N PRO A 30 -9.08 3.58 5.58
CA PRO A 30 -8.78 4.89 6.17
C PRO A 30 -8.49 5.98 5.13
N HIS A 31 -7.90 5.64 3.98
CA HIS A 31 -7.67 6.61 2.92
C HIS A 31 -8.98 7.07 2.26
N ILE A 32 -9.97 6.17 2.07
CA ILE A 32 -11.28 6.53 1.51
C ILE A 32 -12.02 7.49 2.44
N PHE A 33 -11.95 7.23 3.74
CA PHE A 33 -12.57 8.06 4.77
C PHE A 33 -11.57 9.06 5.36
N ALA A 34 -10.73 9.65 4.49
CA ALA A 34 -9.60 10.48 4.89
C ALA A 34 -10.06 11.76 5.60
N GLU A 35 -10.07 11.71 6.90
CA GLU A 35 -10.12 12.85 7.81
C GLU A 35 -8.73 13.09 8.41
N ASP A 36 -8.49 14.29 8.95
CA ASP A 36 -7.18 14.68 9.52
C ASP A 36 -6.62 13.62 10.51
N GLY A 37 -7.47 13.04 11.35
CA GLY A 37 -7.07 12.03 12.33
C GLY A 37 -6.65 10.70 11.70
N ASN A 38 -7.34 10.25 10.67
CA ASN A 38 -7.02 9.01 9.95
C ASN A 38 -5.71 9.15 9.18
N LEU A 39 -5.52 10.29 8.54
CA LEU A 39 -4.28 10.59 7.79
C LEU A 39 -3.08 10.65 8.74
N LEU A 40 -3.23 11.28 9.91
CA LEU A 40 -2.17 11.32 10.92
C LEU A 40 -1.82 9.93 11.45
N ALA A 41 -2.82 9.08 11.71
CA ALA A 41 -2.60 7.69 12.15
C ALA A 41 -1.84 6.86 11.13
N MET A 42 -1.93 7.21 9.84
CA MET A 42 -1.18 6.59 8.74
C MET A 42 0.20 7.21 8.50
N GLY A 43 0.62 8.14 9.34
CA GLY A 43 1.89 8.86 9.20
C GLY A 43 1.83 10.05 8.23
N TRP A 44 0.63 10.45 7.79
CA TRP A 44 0.43 11.63 6.97
C TRP A 44 0.19 12.85 7.86
N ASP A 45 1.25 13.48 8.30
CA ASP A 45 1.14 14.71 9.07
C ASP A 45 0.93 15.89 8.11
N MET A 46 -0.31 16.35 8.02
CA MET A 46 -0.72 17.46 7.15
C MET A 46 0.02 18.76 7.49
N ALA A 47 0.44 18.94 8.74
CA ALA A 47 1.23 20.09 9.15
C ALA A 47 2.66 20.05 8.59
N LYS A 48 3.19 18.87 8.28
CA LYS A 48 4.54 18.68 7.71
C LYS A 48 4.56 18.79 6.19
N PHE A 49 3.42 18.64 5.50
CA PHE A 49 3.35 18.81 4.05
C PHE A 49 3.57 20.25 3.58
N MET A 50 3.41 21.22 4.47
CA MET A 50 3.71 22.62 4.22
C MET A 50 4.72 23.14 5.24
N PRO A 51 6.01 22.82 5.15
CA PRO A 51 7.03 23.43 5.99
C PRO A 51 7.20 24.87 5.53
N LEU A 52 6.42 25.76 6.09
CA LEU A 52 6.73 27.18 6.01
C LEU A 52 7.95 27.43 6.89
N LYS A 53 9.03 27.90 6.28
CA LYS A 53 10.20 28.42 6.98
C LYS A 53 9.76 29.57 7.87
N GLY A 54 9.42 29.30 9.12
CA GLY A 54 9.00 30.32 10.07
C GLY A 54 8.57 29.71 11.40
N ARG A 55 8.70 30.47 12.47
CA ARG A 55 8.45 30.03 13.86
C ARG A 55 6.99 29.69 14.19
N ASN A 56 6.04 30.03 13.32
CA ASN A 56 4.64 29.69 13.45
C ASN A 56 4.16 29.06 12.15
N PRO A 57 3.89 27.75 12.09
CA PRO A 57 3.28 27.14 10.92
C PRO A 57 1.90 27.78 10.71
N LEU A 58 1.68 28.35 9.53
CA LEU A 58 0.35 28.80 9.14
C LEU A 58 -0.57 27.58 9.05
N PRO A 59 -1.84 27.69 9.45
CA PRO A 59 -2.80 26.62 9.30
C PRO A 59 -2.90 26.25 7.80
N VAL A 60 -2.93 24.95 7.50
CA VAL A 60 -3.12 24.45 6.13
C VAL A 60 -4.45 24.99 5.60
N PRO A 61 -4.48 25.65 4.42
CA PRO A 61 -5.71 26.15 3.84
C PRO A 61 -6.76 25.05 3.67
N VAL A 62 -8.03 25.38 3.87
CA VAL A 62 -9.14 24.42 3.78
C VAL A 62 -9.16 23.74 2.40
N GLU A 63 -8.91 24.49 1.34
CA GLU A 63 -8.86 23.99 -0.04
C GLU A 63 -7.76 22.94 -0.22
N MET A 64 -6.61 23.15 0.41
CA MET A 64 -5.50 22.19 0.37
C MET A 64 -5.84 20.91 1.13
N LYS A 65 -6.50 21.03 2.29
CA LYS A 65 -6.97 19.85 3.04
C LYS A 65 -7.98 19.04 2.24
N LEU A 66 -8.95 19.70 1.61
CA LEU A 66 -9.92 19.06 0.74
C LEU A 66 -9.25 18.35 -0.45
N LEU A 67 -8.28 19.00 -1.09
CA LEU A 67 -7.53 18.39 -2.19
C LEU A 67 -6.77 17.14 -1.73
N LEU A 68 -6.06 17.21 -0.61
CA LEU A 68 -5.30 16.09 -0.07
C LEU A 68 -6.21 14.94 0.37
N SER A 69 -7.35 15.24 1.00
CA SER A 69 -8.37 14.26 1.35
C SER A 69 -8.92 13.57 0.10
N HIS A 70 -9.20 14.33 -0.96
CA HIS A 70 -9.67 13.77 -2.22
C HIS A 70 -8.62 12.86 -2.89
N LEU A 71 -7.35 13.29 -2.92
CA LEU A 71 -6.26 12.48 -3.45
C LEU A 71 -6.05 11.19 -2.62
N ALA A 72 -6.16 11.28 -1.29
CA ALA A 72 -6.10 10.12 -0.42
C ALA A 72 -7.25 9.15 -0.71
N ALA A 73 -8.48 9.65 -0.91
CA ALA A 73 -9.63 8.81 -1.25
C ALA A 73 -9.45 8.10 -2.62
N ILE A 74 -8.88 8.78 -3.61
CA ILE A 74 -8.53 8.15 -4.91
C ILE A 74 -7.50 7.03 -4.69
N LEU A 75 -6.45 7.27 -3.91
CA LEU A 75 -5.46 6.26 -3.57
C LEU A 75 -6.11 5.06 -2.85
N GLY A 76 -6.96 5.33 -1.86
CA GLY A 76 -7.69 4.31 -1.12
C GLY A 76 -8.58 3.45 -2.03
N SER A 77 -9.30 4.07 -2.96
CA SER A 77 -10.12 3.33 -3.92
C SER A 77 -9.30 2.40 -4.81
N GLY A 78 -8.11 2.83 -5.25
CA GLY A 78 -7.15 1.98 -5.95
C GLY A 78 -6.67 0.80 -5.10
N GLN A 79 -6.39 1.01 -3.83
CA GLN A 79 -6.02 -0.06 -2.89
C GLN A 79 -7.15 -1.07 -2.70
N ILE A 80 -8.41 -0.63 -2.57
CA ILE A 80 -9.58 -1.52 -2.48
C ILE A 80 -9.78 -2.32 -3.79
N ALA A 81 -9.52 -1.73 -4.94
CA ALA A 81 -9.54 -2.48 -6.21
C ALA A 81 -8.48 -3.60 -6.23
N LEU A 82 -7.28 -3.35 -5.69
CA LEU A 82 -6.25 -4.38 -5.53
C LEU A 82 -6.69 -5.48 -4.53
N VAL A 83 -7.38 -5.11 -3.45
CA VAL A 83 -7.98 -6.08 -2.51
C VAL A 83 -8.94 -7.00 -3.25
N ALA A 84 -9.87 -6.43 -4.01
CA ALA A 84 -10.86 -7.21 -4.79
C ALA A 84 -10.15 -8.15 -5.78
N MET A 85 -9.13 -7.67 -6.49
CA MET A 85 -8.34 -8.49 -7.41
C MET A 85 -7.67 -9.67 -6.68
N CYS A 86 -7.03 -9.43 -5.54
CA CYS A 86 -6.38 -10.49 -4.75
C CYS A 86 -7.38 -11.53 -4.26
N LEU A 87 -8.54 -11.09 -3.73
CA LEU A 87 -9.58 -11.99 -3.25
C LEU A 87 -10.16 -12.83 -4.39
N MET A 88 -10.50 -12.22 -5.52
CA MET A 88 -10.99 -12.95 -6.69
C MET A 88 -9.96 -13.97 -7.19
N ALA A 89 -8.69 -13.62 -7.22
CA ALA A 89 -7.64 -14.54 -7.64
C ALA A 89 -7.44 -15.68 -6.65
N ALA A 90 -7.49 -15.43 -5.34
CA ALA A 90 -7.36 -16.45 -4.30
C ALA A 90 -8.54 -17.44 -4.32
N LEU A 91 -9.75 -16.95 -4.59
CA LEU A 91 -10.97 -17.77 -4.64
C LEU A 91 -11.12 -18.57 -5.95
N THR A 92 -10.30 -18.31 -6.94
CA THR A 92 -10.33 -19.07 -8.19
C THR A 92 -9.34 -20.24 -8.17
N SER A 93 -9.66 -21.32 -8.87
CA SER A 93 -8.75 -22.45 -9.05
C SER A 93 -7.71 -22.24 -10.17
N SER A 94 -7.72 -21.08 -10.84
CA SER A 94 -6.82 -20.77 -11.94
C SER A 94 -5.44 -20.33 -11.48
N PRO A 95 -4.36 -21.10 -11.67
CA PRO A 95 -2.99 -20.69 -11.37
C PRO A 95 -2.58 -19.41 -12.11
N GLY A 96 -3.03 -19.29 -13.37
CA GLY A 96 -2.74 -18.11 -14.19
C GLY A 96 -3.30 -16.82 -13.59
N ALA A 97 -4.53 -16.85 -13.05
CA ALA A 97 -5.14 -15.70 -12.37
C ALA A 97 -4.37 -15.32 -11.09
N LYS A 98 -3.97 -16.29 -10.28
CA LYS A 98 -3.16 -16.08 -9.07
C LYS A 98 -1.81 -15.46 -9.41
N LYS A 99 -1.14 -16.01 -10.40
CA LYS A 99 0.15 -15.50 -10.88
C LYS A 99 0.06 -14.07 -11.41
N LEU A 100 -1.00 -13.75 -12.17
CA LEU A 100 -1.24 -12.40 -12.67
C LEU A 100 -1.47 -11.42 -11.52
N ALA A 101 -2.33 -11.78 -10.57
CA ALA A 101 -2.61 -10.94 -9.39
C ALA A 101 -1.34 -10.67 -8.57
N LEU A 102 -0.53 -11.69 -8.28
CA LEU A 102 0.71 -11.55 -7.54
C LEU A 102 1.73 -10.68 -8.28
N ARG A 103 1.87 -10.83 -9.60
CA ARG A 103 2.73 -9.97 -10.42
C ARG A 103 2.26 -8.51 -10.41
N THR A 104 0.96 -8.28 -10.50
CA THR A 104 0.39 -6.93 -10.40
C THR A 104 0.70 -6.31 -9.03
N MET A 105 0.59 -7.10 -7.95
CA MET A 105 0.97 -6.65 -6.60
C MET A 105 2.46 -6.29 -6.50
N VAL A 106 3.34 -7.11 -7.06
CA VAL A 106 4.79 -6.81 -7.11
C VAL A 106 5.06 -5.49 -7.82
N VAL A 107 4.46 -5.27 -8.99
CA VAL A 107 4.62 -4.03 -9.75
C VAL A 107 4.13 -2.84 -8.94
N TYR A 108 2.94 -2.93 -8.35
CA TYR A 108 2.38 -1.85 -7.53
C TYR A 108 3.29 -1.52 -6.33
N GLN A 109 3.69 -2.53 -5.57
CA GLN A 109 4.55 -2.37 -4.40
C GLN A 109 5.90 -1.77 -4.79
N PHE A 110 6.49 -2.23 -5.88
CA PHE A 110 7.74 -1.69 -6.41
C PHE A 110 7.59 -0.22 -6.79
N CYS A 111 6.54 0.16 -7.51
CA CYS A 111 6.28 1.57 -7.86
C CYS A 111 6.15 2.44 -6.60
N VAL A 112 5.43 1.98 -5.58
CA VAL A 112 5.27 2.74 -4.33
C VAL A 112 6.60 2.85 -3.59
N ILE A 113 7.41 1.80 -3.53
CA ILE A 113 8.76 1.83 -2.95
C ILE A 113 9.64 2.86 -3.68
N VAL A 114 9.65 2.83 -5.00
CA VAL A 114 10.42 3.80 -5.82
C VAL A 114 9.96 5.23 -5.56
N ILE A 115 8.64 5.47 -5.50
CA ILE A 115 8.10 6.80 -5.20
C ILE A 115 8.56 7.26 -3.81
N GLN A 116 8.53 6.40 -2.81
CA GLN A 116 8.97 6.75 -1.45
C GLN A 116 10.46 7.09 -1.40
N PHE A 117 11.30 6.45 -2.22
CA PHE A 117 12.72 6.78 -2.31
C PHE A 117 12.98 8.16 -2.93
N PHE A 118 12.30 8.47 -4.02
CA PHE A 118 12.53 9.71 -4.77
C PHE A 118 11.67 10.89 -4.29
N LYS A 119 10.55 10.60 -3.63
CA LYS A 119 9.62 11.59 -3.09
C LYS A 119 9.19 11.18 -1.68
N PRO A 120 10.10 11.29 -0.70
CA PRO A 120 9.75 10.96 0.69
C PRO A 120 8.58 11.81 1.15
N SER A 121 7.66 11.21 1.89
CA SER A 121 6.42 11.83 2.36
C SER A 121 6.59 12.91 3.42
N GLY A 122 7.83 13.27 3.77
CA GLY A 122 8.13 14.30 4.74
C GLY A 122 9.57 14.24 5.21
N THR A 123 9.89 15.05 6.22
CA THR A 123 11.18 15.03 6.93
C THR A 123 10.94 14.60 8.36
N GLY A 124 11.79 13.71 8.87
CA GLY A 124 11.84 13.38 10.29
C GLY A 124 12.23 14.59 11.16
N ALA A 125 12.14 14.43 12.46
CA ALA A 125 12.50 15.49 13.41
C ALA A 125 13.99 15.91 13.31
N ASP A 126 14.83 15.03 12.80
CA ASP A 126 16.27 15.20 12.55
C ASP A 126 16.59 15.76 11.15
N GLY A 127 15.56 16.09 10.36
CA GLY A 127 15.72 16.57 8.97
C GLY A 127 15.96 15.44 7.94
N SER A 128 16.02 14.18 8.37
CA SER A 128 16.13 13.04 7.44
C SER A 128 14.83 12.82 6.67
N PRO A 129 14.88 12.23 5.45
CA PRO A 129 13.67 11.85 4.73
C PRO A 129 12.83 10.87 5.55
N ALA A 130 11.55 11.18 5.78
CA ALA A 130 10.64 10.25 6.44
C ALA A 130 10.35 9.08 5.51
N MET A 131 10.85 7.89 5.86
CA MET A 131 10.68 6.67 5.04
C MET A 131 9.25 6.09 5.13
N GLY A 132 8.36 6.68 5.94
CA GLY A 132 6.95 6.31 6.04
C GLY A 132 6.72 4.79 6.10
N PRO A 133 5.84 4.23 5.26
CA PRO A 133 5.50 2.81 5.25
C PRO A 133 6.53 1.92 4.53
N LEU A 134 7.72 2.44 4.14
CA LEU A 134 8.71 1.71 3.36
C LEU A 134 9.07 0.32 3.91
N PRO A 135 9.33 0.15 5.23
CA PRO A 135 9.64 -1.18 5.77
C PRO A 135 8.50 -2.18 5.59
N ILE A 136 7.25 -1.72 5.73
CA ILE A 136 6.04 -2.54 5.53
C ILE A 136 5.94 -2.94 4.05
N LEU A 137 6.13 -1.99 3.14
CA LEU A 137 6.05 -2.24 1.70
C LEU A 137 7.11 -3.24 1.23
N VAL A 138 8.35 -3.12 1.72
CA VAL A 138 9.41 -4.10 1.42
C VAL A 138 9.06 -5.46 2.01
N GLY A 139 8.54 -5.51 3.25
CA GLY A 139 8.09 -6.74 3.89
C GLY A 139 6.95 -7.44 3.13
N LEU A 140 6.09 -6.69 2.43
CA LEU A 140 5.01 -7.22 1.59
C LEU A 140 5.49 -7.63 0.18
N ALA A 141 6.47 -6.92 -0.37
CA ALA A 141 6.97 -7.18 -1.70
C ALA A 141 7.67 -8.54 -1.80
N LEU A 142 8.45 -8.92 -0.80
CA LEU A 142 9.19 -10.19 -0.78
C LEU A 142 8.26 -11.42 -0.86
N PRO A 143 7.21 -11.57 -0.02
CA PRO A 143 6.25 -12.66 -0.16
C PRO A 143 5.52 -12.63 -1.51
N SER A 144 5.18 -11.44 -2.03
CA SER A 144 4.50 -11.31 -3.33
C SER A 144 5.37 -11.78 -4.50
N VAL A 145 6.67 -11.45 -4.49
CA VAL A 145 7.64 -11.97 -5.47
C VAL A 145 7.73 -13.49 -5.38
N PHE A 146 7.89 -14.02 -4.17
CA PHE A 146 7.93 -15.47 -3.97
C PHE A 146 6.65 -16.14 -4.47
N GLY A 147 5.48 -15.63 -4.08
CA GLY A 147 4.19 -16.13 -4.55
C GLY A 147 4.06 -16.13 -6.07
N ALA A 148 4.52 -15.06 -6.74
CA ALA A 148 4.50 -14.94 -8.20
C ALA A 148 5.43 -15.94 -8.92
N CYS A 149 6.43 -16.48 -8.22
CA CYS A 149 7.33 -17.50 -8.75
C CYS A 149 6.74 -18.91 -8.62
N ILE A 150 5.95 -19.18 -7.56
CA ILE A 150 5.44 -20.51 -7.25
C ILE A 150 4.02 -20.76 -7.79
N ALA A 151 3.22 -19.70 -8.03
CA ALA A 151 1.91 -19.77 -8.65
C ALA A 151 2.04 -19.97 -10.17
#